data_d5088e83c4727a26816fc26c75d45131
#
_entry.id   d5088e83c4727a26816fc26c75d45131
#
_cell.length_a   1.000
_cell.length_b   1.000
_cell.length_c   1.000
_cell.angle_alpha   90.00
_cell.angle_beta   90.00
_cell.angle_gamma   90.00
#
_symmetry.space_group_name_H-M   'P 1'
#
loop_
_entity.id
_entity.type
_entity.pdbx_description
1 polymer ?
#
loop_
_entity_poly.entity_id
_entity_poly.type
_entity_poly.pdbx_seq_one_letter_code
_entity_poly.pdbx_strand_id
1 'polypeptide(L)'
;MNEFWQHCSALLERELTPQQYVTWIKPLAPVAFDASAHTLSIAAPNRFKLDWVKSQFSGRISDLARDFWNAPIDVQFVLDPKAGARSAAPSVAPRPSVAATGTAPAPEAAMPAAAPVRQAAPNPAVAAAQAAQAAAHAAAQAAALNADDAADLDLPSLTAHEAAAGRRTWRPGANAAAGGDAADSTYERSKLNPVLTFDNFVTGKANQLARAAAIQVADNPGVSYNPLFLYGGVGLGKTHLIHAIGNQLLLDKAGARIRYIHAEQYVSDVVKAYQRKAFDDFKRYYHSLDLLLIDDIQFFSGKSRTQEEFFYAFEALVANKAQVIITSDTYPKEISGIDDRLISRFDSGLTVAIEPPELEMRVAILMRKAQSEGVNLSEDVAFFVAKHLRSNVRELEGALRKILAYSKFHGREITIELTKEALKDLLTVQNRQISVENIQKTVADFYNIKVADMYSKKRPANIARPRQIAMYLAKELTQKSLPEIGELFGGRDHTTVLHAVRKIADERSKDAQLNHELHVLEQTLKG
;
A
#
# COMPACT_ATOMS: atom_id res chain seq x y z
N MET A 1 8.76 31.96 -26.45
CA MET A 1 8.88 30.95 -25.41
C MET A 1 7.85 31.13 -24.28
N ASN A 2 7.82 32.26 -23.57
CA ASN A 2 6.87 32.48 -22.47
C ASN A 2 5.40 32.49 -22.93
N GLU A 3 5.12 33.10 -24.07
CA GLU A 3 3.78 33.10 -24.68
C GLU A 3 3.30 31.72 -25.06
N PHE A 4 4.20 30.90 -25.65
CA PHE A 4 3.92 29.49 -25.90
C PHE A 4 3.56 28.75 -24.62
N TRP A 5 4.39 28.92 -23.56
CA TRP A 5 4.14 28.21 -22.32
C TRP A 5 2.83 28.61 -21.65
N GLN A 6 2.48 29.89 -21.69
CA GLN A 6 1.17 30.35 -21.19
C GLN A 6 0.01 29.72 -21.98
N HIS A 7 0.14 29.68 -23.32
CA HIS A 7 -0.86 29.05 -24.19
C HIS A 7 -0.96 27.52 -23.93
N CYS A 8 0.17 26.82 -23.92
CA CYS A 8 0.27 25.39 -23.65
C CYS A 8 -0.30 25.06 -22.27
N SER A 9 0.08 25.80 -21.25
CA SER A 9 -0.36 25.62 -19.87
C SER A 9 -1.88 25.83 -19.75
N ALA A 10 -2.45 26.84 -20.42
CA ALA A 10 -3.90 27.09 -20.41
C ALA A 10 -4.71 26.00 -21.14
N LEU A 11 -4.16 25.42 -22.21
CA LEU A 11 -4.79 24.28 -22.89
C LEU A 11 -4.75 23.02 -22.01
N LEU A 12 -3.59 22.71 -21.42
CA LEU A 12 -3.45 21.56 -20.51
C LEU A 12 -4.29 21.72 -19.24
N GLU A 13 -4.54 22.94 -18.75
CA GLU A 13 -5.44 23.20 -17.62
C GLU A 13 -6.90 22.86 -17.95
N ARG A 14 -7.31 23.00 -19.22
CA ARG A 14 -8.66 22.61 -19.68
C ARG A 14 -8.79 21.12 -19.95
N GLU A 15 -7.71 20.46 -20.36
CA GLU A 15 -7.68 19.04 -20.69
C GLU A 15 -7.52 18.15 -19.44
N LEU A 16 -6.89 18.64 -18.38
CA LEU A 16 -6.55 17.90 -17.18
C LEU A 16 -7.48 18.23 -16.01
N THR A 17 -7.57 17.29 -15.06
CA THR A 17 -8.24 17.61 -13.80
C THR A 17 -7.46 18.69 -13.03
N PRO A 18 -8.13 19.56 -12.24
CA PRO A 18 -7.46 20.61 -11.47
C PRO A 18 -6.31 20.08 -10.60
N GLN A 19 -6.46 18.88 -10.03
CA GLN A 19 -5.44 18.24 -9.22
C GLN A 19 -4.24 17.78 -10.04
N GLN A 20 -4.46 17.22 -11.23
CA GLN A 20 -3.38 16.80 -12.14
C GLN A 20 -2.60 18.02 -12.66
N TYR A 21 -3.29 19.06 -13.08
CA TYR A 21 -2.67 20.30 -13.54
C TYR A 21 -1.78 20.93 -12.46
N VAL A 22 -2.31 21.13 -11.24
CA VAL A 22 -1.55 21.72 -10.12
C VAL A 22 -0.35 20.87 -9.73
N THR A 23 -0.49 19.55 -9.79
CA THR A 23 0.57 18.63 -9.36
C THR A 23 1.69 18.49 -10.39
N TRP A 24 1.35 18.43 -11.69
CA TRP A 24 2.28 18.00 -12.73
C TRP A 24 2.70 19.10 -13.69
N ILE A 25 1.79 19.97 -14.12
CA ILE A 25 2.04 20.98 -15.15
C ILE A 25 2.44 22.32 -14.54
N LYS A 26 1.70 22.80 -13.54
CA LYS A 26 1.96 24.09 -12.90
C LYS A 26 3.38 24.28 -12.35
N PRO A 27 4.07 23.23 -11.81
CA PRO A 27 5.45 23.36 -11.33
C PRO A 27 6.52 23.41 -12.43
N LEU A 28 6.15 23.20 -13.71
CA LEU A 28 7.09 23.24 -14.82
C LEU A 28 7.34 24.69 -15.26
N ALA A 29 8.52 24.94 -15.78
CA ALA A 29 8.88 26.24 -16.33
C ALA A 29 9.68 26.10 -17.64
N PRO A 30 9.42 26.90 -18.69
CA PRO A 30 10.26 26.92 -19.87
C PRO A 30 11.60 27.59 -19.51
N VAL A 31 12.71 26.98 -19.89
CA VAL A 31 14.07 27.46 -19.58
C VAL A 31 14.76 28.06 -20.77
N ALA A 32 14.73 27.38 -21.91
CA ALA A 32 15.40 27.83 -23.12
C ALA A 32 14.61 27.40 -24.36
N PHE A 33 14.72 28.20 -25.41
CA PHE A 33 14.25 27.87 -26.76
C PHE A 33 15.34 28.25 -27.77
N ASP A 34 15.83 27.25 -28.48
CA ASP A 34 16.79 27.43 -29.56
C ASP A 34 16.07 27.34 -30.89
N ALA A 35 15.92 28.50 -31.54
CA ALA A 35 15.24 28.63 -32.82
C ALA A 35 16.05 27.98 -33.97
N SER A 36 17.38 27.90 -33.85
CA SER A 36 18.26 27.30 -34.87
C SER A 36 18.27 25.77 -34.80
N ALA A 37 18.19 25.22 -33.60
CA ALA A 37 18.12 23.77 -33.36
C ALA A 37 16.68 23.23 -33.25
N HIS A 38 15.66 24.11 -33.32
CA HIS A 38 14.24 23.76 -33.09
C HIS A 38 14.02 22.99 -31.77
N THR A 39 14.72 23.37 -30.67
CA THR A 39 14.69 22.68 -29.40
C THR A 39 14.10 23.54 -28.29
N LEU A 40 13.11 23.03 -27.58
CA LEU A 40 12.49 23.64 -26.41
C LEU A 40 12.88 22.89 -25.15
N SER A 41 13.48 23.58 -24.18
CA SER A 41 13.85 23.01 -22.88
C SER A 41 12.85 23.43 -21.80
N ILE A 42 12.24 22.47 -21.13
CA ILE A 42 11.28 22.65 -20.04
C ILE A 42 11.88 22.07 -18.76
N ALA A 43 11.92 22.88 -17.69
CA ALA A 43 12.45 22.46 -16.41
C ALA A 43 11.37 21.85 -15.50
N ALA A 44 11.73 20.76 -14.83
CA ALA A 44 10.97 20.15 -13.76
C ALA A 44 11.72 20.27 -12.42
N PRO A 45 11.02 20.48 -11.28
CA PRO A 45 11.66 20.75 -10.00
C PRO A 45 12.35 19.54 -9.35
N ASN A 46 12.01 18.31 -9.76
CA ASN A 46 12.65 17.10 -9.28
C ASN A 46 12.57 15.98 -10.33
N ARG A 47 13.42 14.95 -10.15
CA ARG A 47 13.56 13.84 -11.11
C ARG A 47 12.25 13.04 -11.28
N PHE A 48 11.51 12.83 -10.21
CA PHE A 48 10.24 12.11 -10.28
C PHE A 48 9.21 12.80 -11.17
N LYS A 49 9.06 14.14 -11.03
CA LYS A 49 8.18 14.92 -11.91
C LYS A 49 8.68 14.97 -13.35
N LEU A 50 10.00 15.05 -13.54
CA LEU A 50 10.60 15.03 -14.87
C LEU A 50 10.30 13.73 -15.60
N ASP A 51 10.59 12.57 -14.97
CA ASP A 51 10.39 11.27 -15.58
C ASP A 51 8.90 11.02 -15.87
N TRP A 52 8.02 11.41 -14.95
CA TRP A 52 6.58 11.23 -15.11
C TRP A 52 6.00 12.13 -16.22
N VAL A 53 6.33 13.42 -16.24
CA VAL A 53 5.87 14.35 -17.30
C VAL A 53 6.42 13.93 -18.66
N LYS A 54 7.66 13.49 -18.71
CA LYS A 54 8.27 12.97 -19.94
C LYS A 54 7.53 11.73 -20.46
N SER A 55 7.10 10.82 -19.61
CA SER A 55 6.37 9.61 -20.03
C SER A 55 4.93 9.90 -20.44
N GLN A 56 4.24 10.82 -19.78
CA GLN A 56 2.80 11.05 -19.97
C GLN A 56 2.45 12.22 -20.90
N PHE A 57 3.26 13.28 -20.90
CA PHE A 57 2.90 14.54 -21.57
C PHE A 57 3.90 15.01 -22.63
N SER A 58 5.03 14.31 -22.85
CA SER A 58 6.01 14.75 -23.85
C SER A 58 5.41 14.82 -25.24
N GLY A 59 4.65 13.81 -25.66
CA GLY A 59 3.97 13.80 -26.97
C GLY A 59 3.01 14.97 -27.12
N ARG A 60 2.12 15.18 -26.13
CA ARG A 60 1.13 16.27 -26.17
C ARG A 60 1.76 17.65 -26.18
N ILE A 61 2.81 17.87 -25.37
CA ILE A 61 3.54 19.14 -25.35
C ILE A 61 4.29 19.37 -26.66
N SER A 62 4.84 18.33 -27.28
CA SER A 62 5.49 18.41 -28.60
C SER A 62 4.49 18.75 -29.71
N ASP A 63 3.28 18.18 -29.66
CA ASP A 63 2.22 18.52 -30.63
C ASP A 63 1.79 19.98 -30.48
N LEU A 64 1.56 20.46 -29.27
CA LEU A 64 1.23 21.87 -29.01
C LEU A 64 2.36 22.82 -29.42
N ALA A 65 3.63 22.40 -29.27
CA ALA A 65 4.78 23.17 -29.72
C ALA A 65 4.83 23.24 -31.25
N ARG A 66 4.58 22.12 -31.92
CA ARG A 66 4.49 22.05 -33.39
C ARG A 66 3.40 22.93 -33.92
N ASP A 67 2.21 22.90 -33.31
CA ASP A 67 1.07 23.72 -33.73
C ASP A 67 1.33 25.23 -33.54
N PHE A 68 2.01 25.60 -32.45
CA PHE A 68 2.31 27.01 -32.13
C PHE A 68 3.36 27.62 -33.04
N TRP A 69 4.44 26.89 -33.37
CA TRP A 69 5.51 27.42 -34.25
C TRP A 69 5.39 26.96 -35.70
N ASN A 70 4.38 26.14 -36.01
CA ASN A 70 4.17 25.54 -37.33
C ASN A 70 5.42 24.85 -37.91
N ALA A 71 6.23 24.25 -36.99
CA ALA A 71 7.48 23.57 -37.30
C ALA A 71 7.70 22.41 -36.28
N PRO A 72 8.42 21.34 -36.67
CA PRO A 72 8.77 20.28 -35.75
C PRO A 72 9.72 20.80 -34.66
N ILE A 73 9.28 20.74 -33.39
CA ILE A 73 10.07 21.19 -32.23
C ILE A 73 10.41 19.96 -31.38
N ASP A 74 11.69 19.79 -31.06
CA ASP A 74 12.15 18.78 -30.10
C ASP A 74 12.02 19.32 -28.68
N VAL A 75 11.22 18.64 -27.84
CA VAL A 75 10.96 19.07 -26.46
C VAL A 75 11.83 18.27 -25.50
N GLN A 76 12.77 18.95 -24.86
CA GLN A 76 13.71 18.39 -23.89
C GLN A 76 13.29 18.77 -22.47
N PHE A 77 13.29 17.79 -21.57
CA PHE A 77 13.02 18.00 -20.15
C PHE A 77 14.32 18.00 -19.35
N VAL A 78 14.53 19.07 -18.58
CA VAL A 78 15.72 19.28 -17.77
C VAL A 78 15.39 19.40 -16.28
N LEU A 79 16.32 19.02 -15.42
CA LEU A 79 16.14 19.12 -13.97
C LEU A 79 16.60 20.51 -13.51
N ASP A 80 15.70 21.33 -12.95
CA ASP A 80 16.03 22.58 -12.26
C ASP A 80 15.20 22.68 -10.98
N PRO A 81 15.82 22.49 -9.79
CA PRO A 81 15.11 22.59 -8.51
C PRO A 81 14.43 23.93 -8.23
N LYS A 82 14.82 24.99 -8.97
CA LYS A 82 14.25 26.34 -8.86
C LYS A 82 13.04 26.57 -9.79
N ALA A 83 12.69 25.61 -10.66
CA ALA A 83 11.59 25.77 -11.63
C ALA A 83 10.25 26.07 -10.94
N GLY A 84 9.93 25.39 -9.82
CA GLY A 84 8.71 25.60 -9.08
C GLY A 84 8.55 26.99 -8.44
N ALA A 85 9.66 27.67 -8.15
CA ALA A 85 9.64 29.04 -7.60
C ALA A 85 9.41 30.13 -8.66
N ARG A 86 9.79 29.85 -9.92
CA ARG A 86 9.62 30.81 -11.05
C ARG A 86 8.18 30.88 -11.54
N SER A 87 7.39 29.85 -11.32
CA SER A 87 5.95 29.81 -11.72
C SER A 87 5.02 30.58 -10.79
N ALA A 88 5.50 31.03 -9.61
CA ALA A 88 4.67 31.66 -8.57
C ALA A 88 4.71 33.19 -8.53
N ALA A 89 5.42 33.88 -9.46
CA ALA A 89 5.49 35.34 -9.47
C ALA A 89 4.45 35.95 -10.42
N PRO A 90 3.47 36.72 -9.93
CA PRO A 90 2.59 37.50 -10.81
C PRO A 90 3.35 38.70 -11.37
N SER A 91 3.34 38.85 -12.68
CA SER A 91 3.81 40.01 -13.38
C SER A 91 2.96 41.24 -13.02
N VAL A 92 3.50 42.12 -12.20
CA VAL A 92 2.92 43.47 -11.96
C VAL A 92 3.49 44.43 -12.98
N ALA A 93 2.65 44.90 -13.88
CA ALA A 93 2.95 46.05 -14.77
C ALA A 93 2.92 47.35 -13.96
N PRO A 94 3.82 48.33 -14.23
CA PRO A 94 3.89 49.57 -13.47
C PRO A 94 2.79 50.54 -13.87
N ARG A 95 2.08 51.09 -12.88
CA ARG A 95 1.26 52.33 -13.07
C ARG A 95 1.96 53.51 -12.40
N PRO A 96 1.83 54.70 -12.96
CA PRO A 96 2.59 55.86 -12.52
C PRO A 96 2.03 56.52 -11.26
N SER A 97 2.97 57.10 -10.52
CA SER A 97 2.85 57.90 -9.30
C SER A 97 2.03 59.18 -9.53
N VAL A 98 1.11 59.49 -8.61
CA VAL A 98 0.77 60.88 -8.27
C VAL A 98 0.71 60.99 -6.75
N ALA A 99 1.38 62.02 -6.26
CA ALA A 99 1.58 62.37 -4.86
C ALA A 99 0.37 63.15 -4.26
N ALA A 100 0.23 63.05 -2.97
CA ALA A 100 0.17 64.12 -1.99
C ALA A 100 -0.88 63.99 -0.88
N THR A 101 -0.35 64.05 0.31
CA THR A 101 -0.74 64.80 1.54
C THR A 101 -1.95 64.37 2.37
N GLY A 102 -1.63 64.06 3.62
CA GLY A 102 -2.19 64.78 4.76
C GLY A 102 -2.96 64.02 5.81
N THR A 103 -2.32 63.86 6.97
CA THR A 103 -2.86 64.01 8.35
C THR A 103 -3.68 62.86 8.99
N ALA A 104 -3.11 62.34 10.06
CA ALA A 104 -3.75 61.59 11.17
C ALA A 104 -4.53 62.55 12.10
N PRO A 105 -5.28 62.15 13.15
CA PRO A 105 -5.15 60.99 14.05
C PRO A 105 -6.48 60.29 14.47
N ALA A 106 -6.31 59.24 15.24
CA ALA A 106 -7.31 58.43 15.96
C ALA A 106 -8.07 59.18 17.07
N PRO A 107 -9.14 58.66 17.71
CA PRO A 107 -9.08 57.49 18.56
C PRO A 107 -10.34 56.56 18.63
N GLU A 108 -10.09 55.35 19.04
CA GLU A 108 -10.77 54.48 20.05
C GLU A 108 -12.29 54.59 20.33
N ALA A 109 -13.02 53.44 20.14
CA ALA A 109 -14.03 52.91 21.08
C ALA A 109 -14.65 51.59 20.66
N ALA A 110 -14.51 50.59 21.55
CA ALA A 110 -15.49 49.57 22.00
C ALA A 110 -16.26 48.67 21.01
N MET A 111 -16.04 47.34 21.18
CA MET A 111 -16.88 46.23 20.75
C MET A 111 -18.31 46.23 21.33
N PRO A 112 -19.29 45.61 20.66
CA PRO A 112 -19.91 44.46 21.29
C PRO A 112 -20.07 43.22 20.38
N ALA A 113 -20.34 42.09 21.03
CA ALA A 113 -20.37 40.71 20.63
C ALA A 113 -21.23 40.36 19.39
N ALA A 114 -20.71 39.43 18.59
CA ALA A 114 -21.38 38.85 17.44
C ALA A 114 -22.20 37.60 17.82
N ALA A 115 -23.43 37.55 17.36
CA ALA A 115 -24.30 36.37 17.38
C ALA A 115 -23.95 35.37 16.26
N PRO A 116 -24.27 34.06 16.38
CA PRO A 116 -23.82 33.05 15.43
C PRO A 116 -24.61 33.08 14.12
N VAL A 117 -23.87 33.08 13.01
CA VAL A 117 -24.42 32.97 11.65
C VAL A 117 -24.85 31.52 11.38
N ARG A 118 -26.14 31.31 11.12
CA ARG A 118 -26.68 30.05 10.58
C ARG A 118 -26.12 29.82 9.17
N GLN A 119 -25.43 28.72 8.99
CA GLN A 119 -25.06 28.22 7.65
C GLN A 119 -26.33 27.75 6.92
N ALA A 120 -26.55 28.29 5.74
CA ALA A 120 -27.63 27.87 4.83
C ALA A 120 -27.30 26.51 4.22
N ALA A 121 -28.29 25.61 4.19
CA ALA A 121 -28.19 24.30 3.55
C ALA A 121 -27.96 24.43 2.03
N PRO A 122 -27.15 23.56 1.39
CA PRO A 122 -26.89 23.62 -0.04
C PRO A 122 -28.14 23.29 -0.85
N ASN A 123 -28.33 24.00 -1.96
CA ASN A 123 -29.44 23.88 -2.88
C ASN A 123 -29.48 22.47 -3.53
N PRO A 124 -30.57 21.70 -3.40
CA PRO A 124 -30.65 20.31 -3.89
C PRO A 124 -30.45 20.17 -5.41
N ALA A 125 -30.68 21.23 -6.20
CA ALA A 125 -30.44 21.23 -7.63
C ALA A 125 -28.94 21.21 -7.99
N VAL A 126 -28.07 21.82 -7.16
CA VAL A 126 -26.61 21.83 -7.37
C VAL A 126 -26.02 20.46 -6.99
N ALA A 127 -26.54 19.81 -5.95
CA ALA A 127 -26.12 18.48 -5.55
C ALA A 127 -26.50 17.41 -6.61
N ALA A 128 -27.67 17.54 -7.22
CA ALA A 128 -28.11 16.64 -8.30
C ALA A 128 -27.28 16.81 -9.58
N ALA A 129 -26.90 18.04 -9.93
CA ALA A 129 -26.03 18.30 -11.08
C ALA A 129 -24.60 17.78 -10.89
N GLN A 130 -24.06 17.89 -9.68
CA GLN A 130 -22.74 17.35 -9.33
C GLN A 130 -22.73 15.83 -9.33
N ALA A 131 -23.80 15.17 -8.85
CA ALA A 131 -23.95 13.74 -8.92
C ALA A 131 -24.07 13.20 -10.35
N ALA A 132 -24.78 13.91 -11.23
CA ALA A 132 -24.90 13.55 -12.64
C ALA A 132 -23.56 13.70 -13.40
N GLN A 133 -22.78 14.74 -13.09
CA GLN A 133 -21.44 14.92 -13.66
C GLN A 133 -20.45 13.86 -13.16
N ALA A 134 -20.52 13.47 -11.90
CA ALA A 134 -19.67 12.40 -11.35
C ALA A 134 -19.98 11.03 -12.00
N ALA A 135 -21.27 10.75 -12.27
CA ALA A 135 -21.70 9.53 -12.95
C ALA A 135 -21.27 9.49 -14.43
N ALA A 136 -21.34 10.63 -15.14
CA ALA A 136 -20.86 10.76 -16.52
C ALA A 136 -19.33 10.62 -16.62
N HIS A 137 -18.58 11.12 -15.62
CA HIS A 137 -17.12 11.00 -15.57
C HIS A 137 -16.66 9.57 -15.28
N ALA A 138 -17.37 8.85 -14.40
CA ALA A 138 -17.10 7.43 -14.13
C ALA A 138 -17.38 6.55 -15.37
N ALA A 139 -18.42 6.89 -16.16
CA ALA A 139 -18.72 6.18 -17.40
C ALA A 139 -17.67 6.45 -18.50
N ALA A 140 -17.13 7.65 -18.58
CA ALA A 140 -16.07 8.01 -19.53
C ALA A 140 -14.71 7.37 -19.17
N GLN A 141 -14.37 7.24 -17.88
CA GLN A 141 -13.18 6.53 -17.42
C GLN A 141 -13.28 5.02 -17.66
N ALA A 142 -14.46 4.43 -17.52
CA ALA A 142 -14.69 3.02 -17.85
C ALA A 142 -14.55 2.73 -19.36
N ALA A 143 -14.86 3.70 -20.22
CA ALA A 143 -14.71 3.58 -21.66
C ALA A 143 -13.24 3.70 -22.13
N ALA A 144 -12.41 4.47 -21.42
CA ALA A 144 -11.00 4.68 -21.77
C ALA A 144 -10.07 3.50 -21.37
N LEU A 145 -10.51 2.63 -20.45
CA LEU A 145 -9.76 1.44 -20.02
C LEU A 145 -9.94 0.22 -20.94
N ASN A 146 -10.75 0.32 -22.00
CA ASN A 146 -11.19 -0.83 -22.82
C ASN A 146 -10.43 -0.99 -24.15
N ALA A 147 -9.33 -0.29 -24.43
CA ALA A 147 -8.69 -0.35 -25.73
C ALA A 147 -7.49 -1.33 -25.83
N ASP A 148 -6.77 -1.61 -24.73
CA ASP A 148 -5.51 -2.37 -24.81
C ASP A 148 -5.39 -3.65 -23.98
N ASP A 149 -6.38 -4.01 -23.15
CA ASP A 149 -6.31 -5.19 -22.25
C ASP A 149 -7.28 -6.35 -22.64
N ALA A 150 -7.63 -6.48 -23.91
CA ALA A 150 -8.60 -7.50 -24.36
C ALA A 150 -7.99 -8.91 -24.54
N ALA A 151 -6.69 -9.11 -24.33
CA ALA A 151 -6.01 -10.34 -24.71
C ALA A 151 -5.86 -11.40 -23.62
N ASP A 152 -6.05 -11.07 -22.31
CA ASP A 152 -5.71 -12.03 -21.22
C ASP A 152 -6.71 -12.05 -20.06
N LEU A 153 -8.00 -11.89 -20.33
CA LEU A 153 -9.04 -12.06 -19.31
C LEU A 153 -9.84 -13.32 -19.59
N ASP A 154 -9.61 -14.35 -18.80
CA ASP A 154 -10.33 -15.62 -18.75
C ASP A 154 -11.82 -15.38 -18.36
N LEU A 155 -12.63 -15.02 -19.37
CA LEU A 155 -14.05 -14.77 -19.23
C LEU A 155 -14.82 -15.94 -19.85
N PRO A 156 -15.78 -16.56 -19.14
CA PRO A 156 -16.55 -17.65 -19.70
C PRO A 156 -17.33 -17.20 -20.93
N SER A 157 -17.03 -17.79 -22.07
CA SER A 157 -17.83 -17.67 -23.27
C SER A 157 -19.16 -18.41 -23.08
N LEU A 158 -20.27 -17.72 -23.33
CA LEU A 158 -21.59 -18.35 -23.39
C LEU A 158 -21.67 -19.26 -24.62
N THR A 159 -21.94 -20.54 -24.41
CA THR A 159 -22.19 -21.46 -25.53
C THR A 159 -23.54 -21.18 -26.18
N ALA A 160 -23.62 -21.38 -27.52
CA ALA A 160 -24.78 -21.04 -28.36
C ALA A 160 -26.11 -21.73 -27.94
N HIS A 161 -26.06 -22.71 -27.05
CA HIS A 161 -27.23 -23.47 -26.60
C HIS A 161 -28.07 -22.80 -25.50
N GLU A 162 -27.52 -21.80 -24.76
CA GLU A 162 -28.25 -21.11 -23.69
C GLU A 162 -29.01 -19.85 -24.16
N ALA A 163 -28.80 -19.44 -25.42
CA ALA A 163 -29.46 -18.26 -26.00
C ALA A 163 -30.97 -18.48 -26.25
N ALA A 164 -31.45 -19.73 -26.26
CA ALA A 164 -32.87 -20.04 -26.48
C ALA A 164 -33.77 -19.88 -25.23
N ALA A 165 -33.19 -19.74 -24.03
CA ALA A 165 -33.94 -19.68 -22.76
C ALA A 165 -34.09 -18.26 -22.15
N GLY A 166 -33.59 -17.23 -22.80
CA GLY A 166 -33.80 -15.81 -22.38
C GLY A 166 -33.22 -15.39 -21.03
N ARG A 167 -32.36 -16.20 -20.40
CA ARG A 167 -31.72 -15.89 -19.11
C ARG A 167 -30.21 -16.03 -19.22
N ARG A 168 -29.51 -14.90 -19.12
CA ARG A 168 -28.05 -14.86 -19.02
C ARG A 168 -27.65 -15.18 -17.58
N THR A 169 -27.10 -16.36 -17.33
CA THR A 169 -26.59 -16.74 -16.01
C THR A 169 -25.14 -16.26 -15.86
N TRP A 170 -24.84 -15.57 -14.75
CA TRP A 170 -23.47 -15.24 -14.35
C TRP A 170 -22.83 -16.49 -13.74
N ARG A 171 -21.66 -16.93 -14.28
CA ARG A 171 -20.88 -18.03 -13.72
C ARG A 171 -19.43 -17.59 -13.54
N PRO A 172 -18.84 -17.68 -12.33
CA PRO A 172 -17.41 -17.43 -12.14
C PRO A 172 -16.60 -18.61 -12.69
N GLY A 173 -15.69 -18.32 -13.64
CA GLY A 173 -14.60 -19.21 -14.05
C GLY A 173 -15.00 -20.59 -14.58
N ALA A 174 -15.90 -20.68 -15.57
CA ALA A 174 -16.16 -21.94 -16.25
C ALA A 174 -15.42 -21.99 -17.60
N ASN A 175 -14.20 -22.53 -17.59
CA ASN A 175 -13.64 -23.17 -18.79
C ASN A 175 -14.07 -24.64 -18.74
N ALA A 176 -14.96 -25.03 -19.61
CA ALA A 176 -15.37 -26.42 -19.75
C ALA A 176 -14.33 -27.15 -20.62
N ALA A 177 -13.37 -27.81 -19.98
CA ALA A 177 -12.67 -28.95 -20.55
C ALA A 177 -13.36 -30.20 -20.02
N ALA A 178 -13.95 -30.99 -20.94
CA ALA A 178 -14.59 -32.24 -20.63
C ALA A 178 -13.53 -33.28 -20.18
N GLY A 179 -13.78 -33.93 -19.03
CA GLY A 179 -13.10 -35.17 -18.65
C GLY A 179 -12.05 -35.04 -17.55
N GLY A 180 -12.40 -34.43 -16.41
CA GLY A 180 -11.66 -34.51 -15.17
C GLY A 180 -12.60 -34.84 -14.01
N ASP A 181 -12.12 -35.58 -12.99
CA ASP A 181 -12.85 -36.04 -11.82
C ASP A 181 -13.70 -34.94 -11.17
N ALA A 182 -14.83 -35.35 -10.60
CA ALA A 182 -15.77 -34.43 -9.90
C ALA A 182 -15.07 -33.59 -8.79
N ALA A 183 -13.99 -34.09 -8.22
CA ALA A 183 -13.14 -33.39 -7.28
C ALA A 183 -12.43 -32.17 -7.89
N ASP A 184 -11.80 -32.29 -9.05
CA ASP A 184 -11.11 -31.19 -9.75
C ASP A 184 -12.08 -30.04 -10.06
N SER A 185 -13.29 -30.38 -10.53
CA SER A 185 -14.33 -29.39 -10.82
C SER A 185 -14.79 -28.60 -9.57
N THR A 186 -14.72 -29.20 -8.39
CA THR A 186 -15.10 -28.56 -7.13
C THR A 186 -14.02 -27.58 -6.66
N TYR A 187 -12.74 -27.93 -6.76
CA TYR A 187 -11.64 -27.02 -6.46
C TYR A 187 -11.57 -25.86 -7.46
N GLU A 188 -11.80 -26.11 -8.73
CA GLU A 188 -11.88 -25.03 -9.73
C GLU A 188 -12.98 -24.02 -9.44
N ARG A 189 -14.16 -24.47 -8.99
CA ARG A 189 -15.29 -23.59 -8.63
C ARG A 189 -15.02 -22.84 -7.33
N SER A 190 -14.50 -23.49 -6.31
CA SER A 190 -14.21 -22.89 -5.01
C SER A 190 -13.00 -21.97 -5.04
N LYS A 191 -12.06 -22.16 -5.99
CA LYS A 191 -10.75 -21.49 -6.05
C LYS A 191 -9.89 -21.74 -4.81
N LEU A 192 -10.12 -22.86 -4.12
CA LEU A 192 -9.29 -23.28 -3.00
C LEU A 192 -7.98 -23.92 -3.49
N ASN A 193 -6.93 -23.73 -2.72
CA ASN A 193 -5.68 -24.45 -2.90
C ASN A 193 -5.69 -25.71 -2.02
N PRO A 194 -5.74 -26.91 -2.59
CA PRO A 194 -5.85 -28.17 -1.81
C PRO A 194 -4.62 -28.48 -0.98
N VAL A 195 -3.48 -27.85 -1.28
CA VAL A 195 -2.24 -28.06 -0.52
C VAL A 195 -2.26 -27.37 0.86
N LEU A 196 -3.08 -26.32 1.02
CA LEU A 196 -3.13 -25.53 2.24
C LEU A 196 -4.14 -26.13 3.23
N THR A 197 -3.66 -26.97 4.14
CA THR A 197 -4.47 -27.70 5.12
C THR A 197 -4.06 -27.37 6.56
N PHE A 198 -4.89 -27.76 7.54
CA PHE A 198 -4.53 -27.66 8.95
C PHE A 198 -3.33 -28.52 9.36
N ASP A 199 -3.09 -29.64 8.65
CA ASP A 199 -2.00 -30.57 8.96
C ASP A 199 -0.62 -29.98 8.63
N ASN A 200 -0.54 -29.16 7.57
CA ASN A 200 0.73 -28.53 7.18
C ASN A 200 0.85 -27.08 7.68
N PHE A 201 -0.13 -26.61 8.46
CA PHE A 201 -0.06 -25.32 9.13
C PHE A 201 0.71 -25.44 10.46
N VAL A 202 1.91 -24.89 10.51
CA VAL A 202 2.74 -24.91 11.72
C VAL A 202 2.13 -24.01 12.80
N THR A 203 1.91 -24.58 13.98
CA THR A 203 1.30 -23.89 15.11
C THR A 203 2.37 -23.46 16.12
N GLY A 204 2.26 -22.24 16.62
CA GLY A 204 3.04 -21.69 17.72
C GLY A 204 2.22 -20.67 18.48
N LYS A 205 2.80 -20.02 19.49
CA LYS A 205 2.08 -19.02 20.32
C LYS A 205 1.50 -17.88 19.46
N ALA A 206 2.21 -17.49 18.41
CA ALA A 206 1.84 -16.39 17.51
C ALA A 206 0.53 -16.62 16.74
N ASN A 207 0.09 -17.87 16.54
CA ASN A 207 -1.09 -18.20 15.73
C ASN A 207 -2.02 -19.27 16.36
N GLN A 208 -1.75 -19.69 17.57
CA GLN A 208 -2.52 -20.75 18.24
C GLN A 208 -4.00 -20.40 18.37
N LEU A 209 -4.32 -19.16 18.76
CA LEU A 209 -5.69 -18.69 18.90
C LEU A 209 -6.40 -18.67 17.54
N ALA A 210 -5.73 -18.16 16.52
CA ALA A 210 -6.28 -18.08 15.15
C ALA A 210 -6.56 -19.49 14.59
N ARG A 211 -5.65 -20.46 14.82
CA ARG A 211 -5.86 -21.86 14.43
C ARG A 211 -7.04 -22.49 15.18
N ALA A 212 -7.14 -22.26 16.50
CA ALA A 212 -8.25 -22.80 17.29
C ALA A 212 -9.60 -22.25 16.83
N ALA A 213 -9.70 -20.94 16.60
CA ALA A 213 -10.89 -20.30 16.04
C ALA A 213 -11.24 -20.85 14.65
N ALA A 214 -10.23 -21.05 13.79
CA ALA A 214 -10.40 -21.60 12.46
C ALA A 214 -10.96 -23.04 12.46
N ILE A 215 -10.47 -23.89 13.33
CA ILE A 215 -10.99 -25.26 13.51
C ILE A 215 -12.44 -25.21 13.99
N GLN A 216 -12.72 -24.41 15.01
CA GLN A 216 -14.08 -24.27 15.56
C GLN A 216 -15.09 -23.79 14.50
N VAL A 217 -14.67 -22.90 13.60
CA VAL A 217 -15.50 -22.42 12.48
C VAL A 217 -15.64 -23.49 11.39
N ALA A 218 -14.59 -24.26 11.10
CA ALA A 218 -14.68 -25.37 10.16
C ALA A 218 -15.65 -26.45 10.63
N ASP A 219 -15.63 -26.80 11.94
CA ASP A 219 -16.51 -27.81 12.54
C ASP A 219 -17.96 -27.34 12.62
N ASN A 220 -18.21 -26.04 12.82
CA ASN A 220 -19.54 -25.47 13.04
C ASN A 220 -19.77 -24.19 12.20
N PRO A 221 -19.79 -24.27 10.88
CA PRO A 221 -19.90 -23.10 10.02
C PRO A 221 -21.25 -22.42 10.15
N GLY A 222 -21.25 -21.07 10.17
CA GLY A 222 -22.44 -20.23 10.29
C GLY A 222 -23.06 -20.16 11.69
N VAL A 223 -22.54 -20.92 12.65
CA VAL A 223 -23.03 -20.96 14.04
C VAL A 223 -21.99 -20.36 14.99
N SER A 224 -20.72 -20.76 14.85
CA SER A 224 -19.62 -20.26 15.66
C SER A 224 -18.98 -19.08 14.96
N TYR A 225 -18.73 -17.97 15.64
CA TYR A 225 -17.90 -16.85 15.16
C TYR A 225 -18.16 -16.41 13.70
N ASN A 226 -19.28 -15.77 13.43
CA ASN A 226 -19.63 -15.29 12.10
C ASN A 226 -19.82 -13.76 12.08
N PRO A 227 -18.92 -12.98 11.42
CA PRO A 227 -17.75 -13.43 10.67
C PRO A 227 -16.57 -13.84 11.54
N LEU A 228 -15.66 -14.66 10.99
CA LEU A 228 -14.31 -14.79 11.51
C LEU A 228 -13.40 -13.80 10.79
N PHE A 229 -12.82 -12.87 11.54
CA PHE A 229 -11.91 -11.87 11.01
C PHE A 229 -10.47 -12.14 11.47
N LEU A 230 -9.58 -12.46 10.52
CA LEU A 230 -8.17 -12.75 10.80
C LEU A 230 -7.31 -11.57 10.33
N TYR A 231 -6.53 -10.98 11.23
CA TYR A 231 -5.68 -9.87 10.87
C TYR A 231 -4.23 -10.07 11.32
N GLY A 232 -3.32 -9.32 10.69
CA GLY A 232 -1.89 -9.38 11.00
C GLY A 232 -1.05 -9.06 9.77
N GLY A 233 0.23 -8.80 9.96
CA GLY A 233 1.16 -8.40 8.92
C GLY A 233 1.17 -9.30 7.68
N VAL A 234 1.80 -8.82 6.62
CA VAL A 234 1.92 -9.56 5.36
C VAL A 234 2.73 -10.85 5.58
N GLY A 235 2.28 -11.97 4.97
CA GLY A 235 3.03 -13.22 4.97
C GLY A 235 3.04 -13.98 6.31
N LEU A 236 2.05 -13.78 7.19
CA LEU A 236 1.94 -14.50 8.47
C LEU A 236 1.08 -15.77 8.42
N GLY A 237 0.56 -16.14 7.24
CA GLY A 237 -0.21 -17.38 7.06
C GLY A 237 -1.73 -17.20 7.09
N LYS A 238 -2.29 -15.98 7.03
CA LYS A 238 -3.73 -15.72 6.95
C LYS A 238 -4.39 -16.49 5.80
N THR A 239 -3.87 -16.32 4.59
CA THR A 239 -4.34 -17.03 3.38
C THR A 239 -4.28 -18.55 3.54
N HIS A 240 -3.23 -19.08 4.16
CA HIS A 240 -3.14 -20.52 4.46
C HIS A 240 -4.31 -20.99 5.33
N LEU A 241 -4.56 -20.27 6.41
CA LEU A 241 -5.56 -20.66 7.40
C LEU A 241 -6.99 -20.63 6.82
N ILE A 242 -7.33 -19.62 6.00
CA ILE A 242 -8.66 -19.57 5.38
C ILE A 242 -8.85 -20.66 4.31
N HIS A 243 -7.79 -21.02 3.58
CA HIS A 243 -7.84 -22.19 2.69
C HIS A 243 -7.99 -23.51 3.46
N ALA A 244 -7.30 -23.64 4.60
CA ALA A 244 -7.43 -24.83 5.45
C ALA A 244 -8.87 -25.03 5.94
N ILE A 245 -9.56 -23.95 6.35
CA ILE A 245 -10.97 -24.00 6.72
C ILE A 245 -11.83 -24.46 5.54
N GLY A 246 -11.63 -23.86 4.36
CA GLY A 246 -12.39 -24.24 3.16
C GLY A 246 -12.16 -25.70 2.76
N ASN A 247 -10.91 -26.18 2.80
CA ASN A 247 -10.58 -27.56 2.49
C ASN A 247 -11.19 -28.55 3.50
N GLN A 248 -11.16 -28.23 4.79
CA GLN A 248 -11.80 -29.05 5.82
C GLN A 248 -13.32 -29.16 5.57
N LEU A 249 -13.98 -28.03 5.30
CA LEU A 249 -15.42 -28.03 5.03
C LEU A 249 -15.79 -28.82 3.77
N LEU A 250 -14.95 -28.84 2.72
CA LEU A 250 -15.17 -29.68 1.55
C LEU A 250 -15.09 -31.17 1.87
N LEU A 251 -14.20 -31.57 2.81
CA LEU A 251 -14.09 -32.95 3.27
C LEU A 251 -15.30 -33.38 4.08
N ASP A 252 -15.80 -32.49 4.95
CA ASP A 252 -16.88 -32.80 5.90
C ASP A 252 -18.28 -32.70 5.23
N LYS A 253 -18.44 -31.81 4.27
CA LYS A 253 -19.70 -31.59 3.56
C LYS A 253 -19.51 -31.63 2.04
N ALA A 254 -19.70 -32.81 1.48
CA ALA A 254 -19.69 -32.99 0.04
C ALA A 254 -20.76 -32.10 -0.64
N GLY A 255 -20.34 -31.27 -1.60
CA GLY A 255 -21.25 -30.37 -2.32
C GLY A 255 -21.45 -29.00 -1.65
N ALA A 256 -20.73 -28.66 -0.59
CA ALA A 256 -20.71 -27.31 -0.03
C ALA A 256 -20.31 -26.28 -1.09
N ARG A 257 -21.09 -25.21 -1.18
CA ARG A 257 -20.82 -24.08 -2.11
C ARG A 257 -19.88 -23.11 -1.45
N ILE A 258 -18.60 -23.28 -1.73
CA ILE A 258 -17.51 -22.48 -1.16
C ILE A 258 -16.95 -21.56 -2.22
N ARG A 259 -16.64 -20.33 -1.86
CA ARG A 259 -15.90 -19.39 -2.69
C ARG A 259 -14.77 -18.74 -1.92
N TYR A 260 -13.55 -18.98 -2.36
CA TYR A 260 -12.38 -18.15 -2.03
C TYR A 260 -12.23 -17.07 -3.09
N ILE A 261 -12.01 -15.83 -2.65
CA ILE A 261 -11.76 -14.70 -3.54
C ILE A 261 -10.87 -13.68 -2.84
N HIS A 262 -9.91 -13.14 -3.58
CA HIS A 262 -9.16 -11.96 -3.16
C HIS A 262 -10.04 -10.70 -3.32
N ALA A 263 -9.98 -9.77 -2.37
CA ALA A 263 -10.82 -8.58 -2.38
C ALA A 263 -10.71 -7.76 -3.68
N GLU A 264 -9.52 -7.66 -4.25
CA GLU A 264 -9.29 -6.99 -5.53
C GLU A 264 -10.05 -7.67 -6.69
N GLN A 265 -10.08 -9.01 -6.72
CA GLN A 265 -10.85 -9.76 -7.71
C GLN A 265 -12.37 -9.58 -7.50
N TYR A 266 -12.83 -9.51 -6.23
CA TYR A 266 -14.23 -9.20 -5.94
C TYR A 266 -14.64 -7.82 -6.49
N VAL A 267 -13.79 -6.79 -6.32
CA VAL A 267 -14.00 -5.46 -6.92
C VAL A 267 -14.15 -5.57 -8.44
N SER A 268 -13.24 -6.30 -9.10
CA SER A 268 -13.29 -6.52 -10.55
C SER A 268 -14.57 -7.24 -10.97
N ASP A 269 -14.99 -8.27 -10.23
CA ASP A 269 -16.21 -9.02 -10.53
C ASP A 269 -17.49 -8.18 -10.38
N VAL A 270 -17.56 -7.30 -9.38
CA VAL A 270 -18.66 -6.32 -9.21
C VAL A 270 -18.72 -5.39 -10.42
N VAL A 271 -17.61 -4.81 -10.84
CA VAL A 271 -17.55 -3.91 -11.99
C VAL A 271 -18.01 -4.62 -13.26
N LYS A 272 -17.50 -5.84 -13.52
CA LYS A 272 -17.88 -6.64 -14.69
C LYS A 272 -19.37 -7.01 -14.68
N ALA A 273 -19.94 -7.35 -13.51
CA ALA A 273 -21.35 -7.66 -13.38
C ALA A 273 -22.25 -6.47 -13.76
N TYR A 274 -21.86 -5.26 -13.36
CA TYR A 274 -22.55 -4.03 -13.75
C TYR A 274 -22.44 -3.74 -15.25
N GLN A 275 -21.23 -3.81 -15.81
CA GLN A 275 -20.99 -3.58 -17.24
C GLN A 275 -21.81 -4.53 -18.12
N ARG A 276 -21.94 -5.79 -17.71
CA ARG A 276 -22.66 -6.84 -18.45
C ARG A 276 -24.16 -6.88 -18.17
N LYS A 277 -24.68 -6.00 -17.30
CA LYS A 277 -26.07 -6.04 -16.84
C LYS A 277 -26.50 -7.40 -16.26
N ALA A 278 -25.53 -8.13 -15.67
CA ALA A 278 -25.71 -9.46 -15.07
C ALA A 278 -25.59 -9.41 -13.53
N PHE A 279 -25.98 -8.27 -12.94
CA PHE A 279 -25.77 -8.04 -11.52
C PHE A 279 -26.70 -8.89 -10.64
N ASP A 280 -27.91 -9.21 -11.10
CA ASP A 280 -28.83 -10.10 -10.39
C ASP A 280 -28.30 -11.53 -10.31
N ASP A 281 -27.61 -12.00 -11.36
CA ASP A 281 -26.96 -13.33 -11.36
C ASP A 281 -25.76 -13.33 -10.42
N PHE A 282 -24.99 -12.24 -10.38
CA PHE A 282 -23.91 -12.04 -9.41
C PHE A 282 -24.44 -12.12 -7.97
N LYS A 283 -25.48 -11.37 -7.63
CA LYS A 283 -26.12 -11.43 -6.30
C LYS A 283 -26.59 -12.84 -5.97
N ARG A 284 -27.32 -13.47 -6.88
CA ARG A 284 -27.85 -14.82 -6.68
C ARG A 284 -26.74 -15.83 -6.41
N TYR A 285 -25.62 -15.71 -7.12
CA TYR A 285 -24.48 -16.58 -6.90
C TYR A 285 -23.88 -16.40 -5.49
N TYR A 286 -23.54 -15.17 -5.10
CA TYR A 286 -22.92 -14.93 -3.80
C TYR A 286 -23.87 -15.26 -2.65
N HIS A 287 -25.17 -14.95 -2.76
CA HIS A 287 -26.17 -15.28 -1.74
C HIS A 287 -26.44 -16.79 -1.61
N SER A 288 -26.00 -17.59 -2.58
CA SER A 288 -26.21 -19.04 -2.55
C SER A 288 -25.06 -19.80 -1.89
N LEU A 289 -23.99 -19.15 -1.47
CA LEU A 289 -22.82 -19.79 -0.89
C LEU A 289 -23.11 -20.31 0.54
N ASP A 290 -22.43 -21.40 0.90
CA ASP A 290 -22.38 -21.91 2.28
C ASP A 290 -21.17 -21.33 3.04
N LEU A 291 -20.07 -20.98 2.32
CA LEU A 291 -18.88 -20.37 2.87
C LEU A 291 -18.29 -19.35 1.89
N LEU A 292 -18.07 -18.13 2.36
CA LEU A 292 -17.36 -17.08 1.64
C LEU A 292 -16.05 -16.76 2.35
N LEU A 293 -14.93 -16.88 1.62
CA LEU A 293 -13.58 -16.56 2.08
C LEU A 293 -13.08 -15.35 1.31
N ILE A 294 -12.94 -14.21 1.96
CA ILE A 294 -12.40 -12.98 1.36
C ILE A 294 -11.03 -12.68 1.93
N ASP A 295 -10.04 -12.66 1.03
CA ASP A 295 -8.65 -12.37 1.39
C ASP A 295 -8.31 -10.90 1.12
N ASP A 296 -7.61 -10.27 2.07
CA ASP A 296 -7.08 -8.91 2.00
C ASP A 296 -8.16 -7.82 1.78
N ILE A 297 -9.13 -7.75 2.69
CA ILE A 297 -10.29 -6.82 2.61
C ILE A 297 -9.91 -5.33 2.52
N GLN A 298 -8.68 -4.95 2.94
CA GLN A 298 -8.19 -3.57 2.82
C GLN A 298 -8.19 -3.03 1.38
N PHE A 299 -8.21 -3.90 0.36
CA PHE A 299 -8.37 -3.48 -1.03
C PHE A 299 -9.76 -2.91 -1.37
N PHE A 300 -10.72 -3.02 -0.46
CA PHE A 300 -12.01 -2.30 -0.60
C PHE A 300 -11.90 -0.81 -0.26
N SER A 301 -10.78 -0.37 0.33
CA SER A 301 -10.57 1.05 0.68
C SER A 301 -10.87 1.99 -0.48
N GLY A 302 -11.72 2.99 -0.24
CA GLY A 302 -12.14 3.96 -1.25
C GLY A 302 -13.03 3.44 -2.37
N LYS A 303 -13.52 2.19 -2.31
CA LYS A 303 -14.41 1.56 -3.31
C LYS A 303 -15.86 1.53 -2.83
N SER A 304 -16.47 2.70 -2.58
CA SER A 304 -17.78 2.85 -1.93
C SER A 304 -18.87 1.94 -2.51
N ARG A 305 -18.96 1.83 -3.85
CA ARG A 305 -19.96 0.97 -4.50
C ARG A 305 -19.72 -0.52 -4.23
N THR A 306 -18.47 -0.97 -4.26
CA THR A 306 -18.13 -2.36 -3.94
C THR A 306 -18.44 -2.67 -2.48
N GLN A 307 -18.14 -1.73 -1.58
CA GLN A 307 -18.45 -1.86 -0.16
C GLN A 307 -19.95 -1.98 0.10
N GLU A 308 -20.75 -1.17 -0.59
CA GLU A 308 -22.22 -1.24 -0.51
C GLU A 308 -22.75 -2.60 -0.98
N GLU A 309 -22.29 -3.09 -2.13
CA GLU A 309 -22.72 -4.38 -2.66
C GLU A 309 -22.22 -5.55 -1.80
N PHE A 310 -21.02 -5.44 -1.25
CA PHE A 310 -20.51 -6.41 -0.30
C PHE A 310 -21.30 -6.42 1.00
N PHE A 311 -21.72 -5.26 1.50
CA PHE A 311 -22.57 -5.17 2.67
C PHE A 311 -23.87 -5.95 2.49
N TYR A 312 -24.58 -5.79 1.35
CA TYR A 312 -25.78 -6.56 1.07
C TYR A 312 -25.53 -8.05 0.92
N ALA A 313 -24.44 -8.44 0.27
CA ALA A 313 -24.05 -9.85 0.15
C ALA A 313 -23.72 -10.45 1.53
N PHE A 314 -23.02 -9.71 2.38
CA PHE A 314 -22.67 -10.11 3.74
C PHE A 314 -23.95 -10.34 4.59
N GLU A 315 -24.88 -9.38 4.59
CA GLU A 315 -26.16 -9.50 5.33
C GLU A 315 -26.95 -10.72 4.87
N ALA A 316 -27.04 -10.94 3.58
CA ALA A 316 -27.74 -12.09 3.03
C ALA A 316 -27.08 -13.44 3.42
N LEU A 317 -25.74 -13.51 3.41
CA LEU A 317 -25.00 -14.69 3.84
C LEU A 317 -25.23 -15.00 5.32
N VAL A 318 -25.11 -13.99 6.18
CA VAL A 318 -25.33 -14.16 7.62
C VAL A 318 -26.78 -14.56 7.93
N ALA A 319 -27.76 -13.95 7.25
CA ALA A 319 -29.17 -14.32 7.40
C ALA A 319 -29.44 -15.79 6.99
N ASN A 320 -28.73 -16.29 5.97
CA ASN A 320 -28.81 -17.67 5.51
C ASN A 320 -27.93 -18.64 6.33
N LYS A 321 -27.32 -18.17 7.43
CA LYS A 321 -26.36 -18.93 8.25
C LYS A 321 -25.16 -19.47 7.46
N ALA A 322 -24.80 -18.81 6.36
CA ALA A 322 -23.56 -19.07 5.65
C ALA A 322 -22.39 -18.46 6.42
N GLN A 323 -21.27 -19.14 6.45
CA GLN A 323 -20.07 -18.65 7.12
C GLN A 323 -19.35 -17.62 6.26
N VAL A 324 -18.94 -16.52 6.87
CA VAL A 324 -18.06 -15.51 6.24
C VAL A 324 -16.73 -15.46 6.99
N ILE A 325 -15.63 -15.51 6.24
CA ILE A 325 -14.27 -15.38 6.77
C ILE A 325 -13.56 -14.28 6.00
N ILE A 326 -12.93 -13.38 6.75
CA ILE A 326 -12.31 -12.17 6.20
C ILE A 326 -10.86 -12.11 6.69
N THR A 327 -9.94 -11.72 5.82
CA THR A 327 -8.57 -11.39 6.23
C THR A 327 -8.23 -9.94 5.98
N SER A 328 -7.30 -9.39 6.77
CA SER A 328 -6.74 -8.06 6.60
C SER A 328 -5.26 -8.03 7.05
N ASP A 329 -4.51 -7.05 6.59
CA ASP A 329 -3.17 -6.76 7.13
C ASP A 329 -3.23 -5.94 8.43
N THR A 330 -4.35 -5.28 8.71
CA THR A 330 -4.58 -4.41 9.87
C THR A 330 -5.87 -4.74 10.61
N TYR A 331 -5.98 -4.24 11.84
CA TYR A 331 -7.19 -4.37 12.66
C TYR A 331 -8.39 -3.66 11.98
N PRO A 332 -9.65 -4.18 12.08
CA PRO A 332 -10.79 -3.64 11.35
C PRO A 332 -10.97 -2.11 11.49
N LYS A 333 -10.86 -1.57 12.70
CA LYS A 333 -11.06 -0.13 12.97
C LYS A 333 -9.92 0.76 12.47
N GLU A 334 -8.79 0.17 12.09
CA GLU A 334 -7.62 0.88 11.55
C GLU A 334 -7.60 0.91 10.02
N ILE A 335 -8.52 0.19 9.37
CA ILE A 335 -8.62 0.17 7.91
C ILE A 335 -9.24 1.49 7.44
N SER A 336 -8.43 2.37 6.90
CA SER A 336 -8.91 3.64 6.36
C SER A 336 -9.73 3.47 5.08
N GLY A 337 -10.81 4.26 4.92
CA GLY A 337 -11.61 4.28 3.70
C GLY A 337 -12.57 3.10 3.53
N ILE A 338 -12.88 2.37 4.61
CA ILE A 338 -13.97 1.39 4.70
C ILE A 338 -15.17 2.04 5.43
N ASP A 339 -16.38 1.73 4.98
CA ASP A 339 -17.64 2.20 5.56
C ASP A 339 -17.80 1.69 7.01
N ASP A 340 -18.18 2.56 7.94
CA ASP A 340 -18.36 2.23 9.36
C ASP A 340 -19.38 1.09 9.58
N ARG A 341 -20.37 0.93 8.71
CA ARG A 341 -21.32 -0.17 8.76
C ARG A 341 -20.64 -1.52 8.54
N LEU A 342 -19.68 -1.60 7.59
CA LEU A 342 -18.88 -2.80 7.37
C LEU A 342 -17.93 -3.07 8.53
N ILE A 343 -17.27 -2.03 9.05
CA ILE A 343 -16.40 -2.16 10.24
C ILE A 343 -17.19 -2.73 11.42
N SER A 344 -18.39 -2.21 11.66
CA SER A 344 -19.29 -2.72 12.72
C SER A 344 -19.66 -4.20 12.52
N ARG A 345 -19.86 -4.63 11.28
CA ARG A 345 -20.14 -6.03 10.95
C ARG A 345 -18.92 -6.94 11.11
N PHE A 346 -17.75 -6.45 10.73
CA PHE A 346 -16.48 -7.19 10.94
C PHE A 346 -16.21 -7.43 12.43
N ASP A 347 -16.54 -6.45 13.28
CA ASP A 347 -16.34 -6.50 14.73
C ASP A 347 -17.45 -7.30 15.46
N SER A 348 -18.58 -7.61 14.79
CA SER A 348 -19.70 -8.34 15.39
C SER A 348 -19.42 -9.84 15.63
N GLY A 349 -18.45 -10.41 14.94
CA GLY A 349 -18.01 -11.79 15.07
C GLY A 349 -16.79 -11.96 15.98
N LEU A 350 -15.87 -12.80 15.56
CA LEU A 350 -14.58 -12.99 16.26
C LEU A 350 -13.43 -12.40 15.44
N THR A 351 -12.74 -11.43 16.01
CA THR A 351 -11.54 -10.83 15.42
C THR A 351 -10.29 -11.39 16.12
N VAL A 352 -9.38 -11.99 15.34
CA VAL A 352 -8.18 -12.65 15.86
C VAL A 352 -6.94 -12.17 15.15
N ALA A 353 -5.91 -11.81 15.94
CA ALA A 353 -4.59 -11.45 15.45
C ALA A 353 -3.76 -12.69 15.10
N ILE A 354 -2.94 -12.58 14.07
CA ILE A 354 -1.82 -13.48 13.80
C ILE A 354 -0.54 -12.68 13.92
N GLU A 355 0.29 -13.04 14.89
CA GLU A 355 1.53 -12.33 15.19
C GLU A 355 2.71 -12.90 14.40
N PRO A 356 3.83 -12.16 14.30
CA PRO A 356 5.06 -12.68 13.72
C PRO A 356 5.57 -13.91 14.49
N PRO A 357 6.03 -14.97 13.79
CA PRO A 357 6.45 -16.21 14.42
C PRO A 357 7.75 -16.03 15.25
N GLU A 358 7.81 -16.66 16.41
CA GLU A 358 9.01 -16.77 17.23
C GLU A 358 10.10 -17.60 16.53
N LEU A 359 11.33 -17.58 17.04
CA LEU A 359 12.47 -18.26 16.42
C LEU A 359 12.22 -19.76 16.21
N GLU A 360 11.73 -20.43 17.24
CA GLU A 360 11.43 -21.87 17.23
C GLU A 360 10.36 -22.20 16.18
N MET A 361 9.33 -21.37 16.11
CA MET A 361 8.27 -21.52 15.11
C MET A 361 8.81 -21.29 13.70
N ARG A 362 9.71 -20.31 13.48
CA ARG A 362 10.36 -20.09 12.17
C ARG A 362 11.18 -21.30 11.73
N VAL A 363 11.95 -21.92 12.66
CA VAL A 363 12.70 -23.16 12.39
C VAL A 363 11.75 -24.28 11.99
N ALA A 364 10.68 -24.49 12.74
CA ALA A 364 9.68 -25.51 12.43
C ALA A 364 9.00 -25.30 11.07
N ILE A 365 8.70 -24.03 10.70
CA ILE A 365 8.14 -23.68 9.39
C ILE A 365 9.13 -24.04 8.26
N LEU A 366 10.41 -23.68 8.40
CA LEU A 366 11.44 -24.01 7.40
C LEU A 366 11.59 -25.51 7.21
N MET A 367 11.68 -26.27 8.31
CA MET A 367 11.79 -27.73 8.26
C MET A 367 10.56 -28.38 7.63
N ARG A 368 9.35 -27.94 8.00
CA ARG A 368 8.09 -28.46 7.42
C ARG A 368 7.97 -28.16 5.93
N LYS A 369 8.37 -26.94 5.50
CA LYS A 369 8.37 -26.56 4.09
C LYS A 369 9.42 -27.32 3.28
N ALA A 370 10.63 -27.50 3.80
CA ALA A 370 11.66 -28.34 3.16
C ALA A 370 11.18 -29.80 3.00
N GLN A 371 10.54 -30.36 4.03
CA GLN A 371 9.96 -31.69 3.97
C GLN A 371 8.87 -31.81 2.90
N SER A 372 8.01 -30.79 2.73
CA SER A 372 6.99 -30.77 1.67
C SER A 372 7.57 -30.69 0.27
N GLU A 373 8.78 -30.14 0.11
CA GLU A 373 9.55 -30.10 -1.15
C GLU A 373 10.41 -31.39 -1.35
N GLY A 374 10.28 -32.39 -0.46
CA GLY A 374 11.03 -33.63 -0.53
C GLY A 374 12.51 -33.52 -0.15
N VAL A 375 12.91 -32.45 0.54
CA VAL A 375 14.29 -32.16 0.92
C VAL A 375 14.47 -32.26 2.44
N ASN A 376 15.53 -32.94 2.85
CA ASN A 376 15.92 -32.99 4.26
C ASN A 376 16.82 -31.78 4.57
N LEU A 377 16.27 -30.81 5.33
CA LEU A 377 16.98 -29.63 5.80
C LEU A 377 17.49 -29.91 7.22
N SER A 378 18.80 -29.75 7.46
CA SER A 378 19.32 -29.89 8.81
C SER A 378 18.81 -28.78 9.74
N GLU A 379 18.62 -29.12 11.03
CA GLU A 379 18.16 -28.15 12.03
C GLU A 379 19.09 -26.95 12.17
N ASP A 380 20.41 -27.17 12.07
CA ASP A 380 21.42 -26.10 12.13
C ASP A 380 21.25 -25.08 11.00
N VAL A 381 20.95 -25.54 9.77
CA VAL A 381 20.69 -24.65 8.61
C VAL A 381 19.36 -23.93 8.82
N ALA A 382 18.31 -24.64 9.24
CA ALA A 382 17.01 -24.02 9.52
C ALA A 382 17.13 -22.95 10.62
N PHE A 383 17.87 -23.24 11.68
CA PHE A 383 18.14 -22.29 12.76
C PHE A 383 18.96 -21.08 12.27
N PHE A 384 20.00 -21.32 11.46
CA PHE A 384 20.78 -20.24 10.86
C PHE A 384 19.90 -19.29 10.05
N VAL A 385 19.05 -19.83 9.16
CA VAL A 385 18.13 -19.02 8.34
C VAL A 385 17.12 -18.27 9.21
N ALA A 386 16.46 -18.98 10.15
CA ALA A 386 15.45 -18.40 11.04
C ALA A 386 16.01 -17.30 11.95
N LYS A 387 17.28 -17.41 12.38
CA LYS A 387 17.95 -16.40 13.20
C LYS A 387 18.20 -15.10 12.44
N HIS A 388 18.57 -15.20 11.15
CA HIS A 388 18.93 -14.06 10.32
C HIS A 388 17.71 -13.45 9.60
N LEU A 389 16.68 -14.23 9.26
CA LEU A 389 15.46 -13.75 8.61
C LEU A 389 14.33 -13.67 9.64
N ARG A 390 13.99 -12.45 10.09
CA ARG A 390 13.08 -12.23 11.21
C ARG A 390 11.69 -11.71 10.82
N SER A 391 11.47 -11.34 9.54
CA SER A 391 10.33 -10.52 9.15
C SER A 391 9.03 -11.31 9.01
N ASN A 392 8.94 -12.26 8.08
CA ASN A 392 7.69 -12.98 7.80
C ASN A 392 7.94 -14.36 7.15
N VAL A 393 6.88 -15.18 7.10
CA VAL A 393 6.97 -16.54 6.54
C VAL A 393 7.24 -16.53 5.04
N ARG A 394 6.73 -15.53 4.28
CA ARG A 394 7.02 -15.43 2.84
C ARG A 394 8.52 -15.26 2.55
N GLU A 395 9.21 -14.47 3.38
CA GLU A 395 10.68 -14.33 3.24
C GLU A 395 11.41 -15.63 3.59
N LEU A 396 10.96 -16.34 4.63
CA LEU A 396 11.52 -17.67 4.97
C LEU A 396 11.33 -18.65 3.82
N GLU A 397 10.15 -18.72 3.22
CA GLU A 397 9.87 -19.55 2.04
C GLU A 397 10.68 -19.12 0.81
N GLY A 398 10.85 -17.82 0.59
CA GLY A 398 11.68 -17.27 -0.47
C GLY A 398 13.15 -17.65 -0.30
N ALA A 399 13.67 -17.54 0.93
CA ALA A 399 15.02 -17.94 1.28
C ALA A 399 15.23 -19.45 1.10
N LEU A 400 14.30 -20.27 1.58
CA LEU A 400 14.36 -21.73 1.39
C LEU A 400 14.40 -22.09 -0.09
N ARG A 401 13.49 -21.55 -0.91
CA ARG A 401 13.49 -21.77 -2.37
C ARG A 401 14.82 -21.39 -3.01
N LYS A 402 15.43 -20.27 -2.57
CA LYS A 402 16.74 -19.83 -3.08
C LYS A 402 17.84 -20.82 -2.70
N ILE A 403 17.86 -21.33 -1.46
CA ILE A 403 18.81 -22.36 -1.00
C ILE A 403 18.66 -23.66 -1.81
N LEU A 404 17.40 -24.13 -1.98
CA LEU A 404 17.10 -25.36 -2.73
C LEU A 404 17.54 -25.24 -4.20
N ALA A 405 17.23 -24.10 -4.83
CA ALA A 405 17.64 -23.82 -6.20
C ALA A 405 19.17 -23.80 -6.33
N TYR A 406 19.86 -23.14 -5.40
CA TYR A 406 21.31 -23.03 -5.38
C TYR A 406 21.99 -24.39 -5.16
N SER A 407 21.49 -25.21 -4.21
CA SER A 407 21.94 -26.58 -3.98
C SER A 407 21.77 -27.46 -5.23
N LYS A 408 20.58 -27.43 -5.84
CA LYS A 408 20.28 -28.19 -7.06
C LYS A 408 21.15 -27.77 -8.24
N PHE A 409 21.37 -26.46 -8.42
CA PHE A 409 22.18 -25.94 -9.54
C PHE A 409 23.67 -26.32 -9.43
N HIS A 410 24.23 -26.33 -8.19
CA HIS A 410 25.64 -26.64 -7.97
C HIS A 410 25.88 -28.13 -7.65
N GLY A 411 24.85 -28.97 -7.52
CA GLY A 411 24.95 -30.37 -7.14
C GLY A 411 25.58 -30.59 -5.75
N ARG A 412 25.45 -29.62 -4.83
CA ARG A 412 26.05 -29.64 -3.49
C ARG A 412 24.98 -29.86 -2.42
N GLU A 413 25.33 -30.55 -1.35
CA GLU A 413 24.49 -30.69 -0.18
C GLU A 413 24.23 -29.33 0.50
N ILE A 414 23.09 -29.25 1.19
CA ILE A 414 22.69 -28.02 1.89
C ILE A 414 23.43 -27.94 3.22
N THR A 415 24.50 -27.12 3.25
CA THR A 415 25.31 -26.80 4.42
C THR A 415 25.12 -25.33 4.80
N ILE A 416 25.62 -24.93 5.98
CA ILE A 416 25.61 -23.53 6.41
C ILE A 416 26.42 -22.64 5.43
N GLU A 417 27.55 -23.16 4.90
CA GLU A 417 28.40 -22.46 3.95
C GLU A 417 27.65 -22.19 2.64
N LEU A 418 27.05 -23.23 2.05
CA LEU A 418 26.21 -23.10 0.85
C LEU A 418 25.05 -22.13 1.10
N THR A 419 24.43 -22.20 2.27
CA THR A 419 23.34 -21.31 2.67
C THR A 419 23.77 -19.85 2.74
N LYS A 420 24.97 -19.57 3.29
CA LYS A 420 25.55 -18.21 3.30
C LYS A 420 25.83 -17.70 1.89
N GLU A 421 26.34 -18.55 0.99
CA GLU A 421 26.56 -18.22 -0.40
C GLU A 421 25.23 -17.90 -1.11
N ALA A 422 24.23 -18.77 -0.98
CA ALA A 422 22.92 -18.62 -1.59
C ALA A 422 22.15 -17.38 -1.10
N LEU A 423 22.29 -17.02 0.17
CA LEU A 423 21.59 -15.90 0.80
C LEU A 423 22.42 -14.63 0.97
N LYS A 424 23.61 -14.56 0.35
CA LYS A 424 24.56 -13.45 0.52
C LYS A 424 23.89 -12.08 0.38
N ASP A 425 23.06 -11.89 -0.66
CA ASP A 425 22.40 -10.62 -0.91
C ASP A 425 21.38 -10.28 0.20
N LEU A 426 20.56 -11.26 0.60
CA LEU A 426 19.58 -11.08 1.68
C LEU A 426 20.24 -10.78 3.02
N LEU A 427 21.32 -11.49 3.34
CA LEU A 427 22.08 -11.27 4.57
C LEU A 427 22.81 -9.92 4.56
N THR A 428 23.28 -9.46 3.39
CA THR A 428 23.93 -8.15 3.24
C THR A 428 22.92 -7.01 3.43
N VAL A 429 21.72 -7.14 2.87
CA VAL A 429 20.64 -6.15 3.06
C VAL A 429 20.19 -6.10 4.52
N GLN A 430 20.10 -7.22 5.21
CA GLN A 430 19.71 -7.26 6.62
C GLN A 430 20.83 -6.78 7.56
N ASN A 431 22.09 -7.03 7.23
CA ASN A 431 23.24 -6.43 7.95
C ASN A 431 23.32 -4.91 7.75
N ARG A 432 22.65 -4.37 6.73
CA ARG A 432 22.41 -2.94 6.55
C ARG A 432 21.17 -2.44 7.35
N GLN A 433 20.51 -3.29 8.16
CA GLN A 433 19.56 -2.77 9.16
C GLN A 433 20.32 -1.78 10.03
N ILE A 434 19.78 -0.57 10.05
CA ILE A 434 20.35 0.57 10.78
C ILE A 434 20.53 0.16 12.24
N SER A 435 21.76 -0.18 12.64
CA SER A 435 22.07 -0.44 14.03
C SER A 435 22.30 0.86 14.78
N VAL A 436 22.10 0.88 16.10
CA VAL A 436 22.35 2.07 16.92
C VAL A 436 23.83 2.46 16.84
N GLU A 437 24.73 1.49 16.76
CA GLU A 437 26.17 1.70 16.58
C GLU A 437 26.47 2.37 15.24
N ASN A 438 25.79 1.96 14.16
CA ASN A 438 25.92 2.61 12.85
C ASN A 438 25.41 4.06 12.89
N ILE A 439 24.27 4.30 13.56
CA ILE A 439 23.75 5.66 13.77
C ILE A 439 24.75 6.51 14.54
N GLN A 440 25.32 5.99 15.64
CA GLN A 440 26.30 6.70 16.44
C GLN A 440 27.55 7.06 15.64
N LYS A 441 28.04 6.12 14.81
CA LYS A 441 29.18 6.34 13.93
C LYS A 441 28.87 7.39 12.86
N THR A 442 27.78 7.25 12.13
CA THR A 442 27.39 8.16 11.05
C THR A 442 27.17 9.58 11.57
N VAL A 443 26.49 9.74 12.73
CA VAL A 443 26.29 11.05 13.34
C VAL A 443 27.61 11.63 13.87
N ALA A 444 28.49 10.80 14.45
CA ALA A 444 29.80 11.26 14.92
C ALA A 444 30.67 11.74 13.76
N ASP A 445 30.69 11.02 12.64
CA ASP A 445 31.41 11.39 11.42
C ASP A 445 30.83 12.67 10.81
N PHE A 446 29.49 12.81 10.76
CA PHE A 446 28.83 14.00 10.21
C PHE A 446 29.14 15.29 10.99
N TYR A 447 29.15 15.21 12.33
CA TYR A 447 29.45 16.36 13.20
C TYR A 447 30.93 16.46 13.59
N ASN A 448 31.79 15.62 13.00
CA ASN A 448 33.24 15.58 13.24
C ASN A 448 33.61 15.47 14.74
N ILE A 449 32.94 14.55 15.45
CA ILE A 449 33.20 14.20 16.84
C ILE A 449 33.63 12.74 16.95
N LYS A 450 34.26 12.38 18.08
CA LYS A 450 34.66 10.98 18.30
C LYS A 450 33.43 10.12 18.70
N VAL A 451 33.32 8.92 18.18
CA VAL A 451 32.26 7.97 18.57
C VAL A 451 32.24 7.75 20.09
N ALA A 452 33.42 7.75 20.74
CA ALA A 452 33.54 7.67 22.19
C ALA A 452 32.83 8.83 22.93
N ASP A 453 32.65 9.98 22.30
CA ASP A 453 31.92 11.10 22.89
C ASP A 453 30.40 10.86 22.95
N MET A 454 29.86 9.91 22.15
CA MET A 454 28.45 9.49 22.23
C MET A 454 28.12 8.82 23.59
N TYR A 455 29.09 8.07 24.14
CA TYR A 455 28.96 7.38 25.43
C TYR A 455 29.41 8.23 26.63
N SER A 456 30.16 9.31 26.35
CA SER A 456 30.80 10.12 27.41
C SER A 456 29.80 10.88 28.26
N LYS A 457 30.17 11.17 29.53
CA LYS A 457 29.40 12.03 30.42
C LYS A 457 29.57 13.54 30.12
N LYS A 458 30.38 13.90 29.11
CA LYS A 458 30.62 15.28 28.70
C LYS A 458 29.32 15.97 28.24
N ARG A 459 29.18 17.25 28.58
CA ARG A 459 27.97 18.05 28.30
C ARG A 459 28.15 19.28 27.37
N PRO A 460 29.35 19.60 26.80
CA PRO A 460 29.45 20.73 25.88
C PRO A 460 28.45 20.60 24.73
N ALA A 461 27.94 21.71 24.23
CA ALA A 461 26.87 21.75 23.23
C ALA A 461 27.26 21.01 21.92
N ASN A 462 28.51 21.12 21.51
CA ASN A 462 29.06 20.44 20.32
C ASN A 462 29.08 18.90 20.42
N ILE A 463 28.91 18.33 21.63
CA ILE A 463 28.80 16.87 21.85
C ILE A 463 27.36 16.49 22.23
N ALA A 464 26.70 17.36 23.04
CA ALA A 464 25.36 17.06 23.54
C ALA A 464 24.31 17.06 22.42
N ARG A 465 24.35 18.02 21.48
CA ARG A 465 23.38 18.13 20.37
C ARG A 465 23.51 16.95 19.38
N PRO A 466 24.69 16.59 18.85
CA PRO A 466 24.84 15.39 18.01
C PRO A 466 24.36 14.11 18.70
N ARG A 467 24.63 13.95 20.00
CA ARG A 467 24.13 12.82 20.78
C ARG A 467 22.62 12.78 20.87
N GLN A 468 21.96 13.94 21.07
CA GLN A 468 20.49 14.02 21.07
C GLN A 468 19.90 13.66 19.70
N ILE A 469 20.55 14.11 18.62
CA ILE A 469 20.19 13.73 17.23
C ILE A 469 20.35 12.23 17.02
N ALA A 470 21.47 11.63 17.46
CA ALA A 470 21.68 10.20 17.36
C ALA A 470 20.65 9.38 18.16
N MET A 471 20.25 9.83 19.36
CA MET A 471 19.16 9.20 20.14
C MET A 471 17.81 9.31 19.44
N TYR A 472 17.51 10.45 18.83
CA TYR A 472 16.31 10.66 18.03
C TYR A 472 16.28 9.72 16.83
N LEU A 473 17.35 9.67 16.03
CA LEU A 473 17.46 8.76 14.87
C LEU A 473 17.40 7.29 15.30
N ALA A 474 18.00 6.94 16.45
CA ALA A 474 17.93 5.58 16.99
C ALA A 474 16.48 5.19 17.32
N LYS A 475 15.65 6.12 17.84
CA LYS A 475 14.24 5.86 18.12
C LYS A 475 13.40 5.77 16.84
N GLU A 476 13.65 6.63 15.84
CA GLU A 476 12.89 6.67 14.59
C GLU A 476 13.26 5.53 13.63
N LEU A 477 14.54 5.14 13.57
CA LEU A 477 15.05 4.21 12.58
C LEU A 477 15.26 2.79 13.11
N THR A 478 15.09 2.56 14.42
CA THR A 478 15.21 1.22 15.03
C THR A 478 14.00 0.91 15.91
N GLN A 479 13.72 -0.39 16.11
CA GLN A 479 12.64 -0.82 17.00
C GLN A 479 13.05 -0.88 18.48
N LYS A 480 14.15 -0.18 18.85
CA LYS A 480 14.65 -0.19 20.22
C LYS A 480 13.76 0.62 21.16
N SER A 481 13.58 0.12 22.37
CA SER A 481 12.92 0.84 23.45
C SER A 481 13.81 1.97 24.01
N LEU A 482 13.19 2.97 24.65
CA LEU A 482 13.94 4.09 25.26
C LEU A 482 15.00 3.62 26.29
N PRO A 483 14.73 2.63 27.18
CA PRO A 483 15.75 2.08 28.06
C PRO A 483 16.92 1.43 27.31
N GLU A 484 16.66 0.60 26.28
CA GLU A 484 17.72 -0.02 25.47
C GLU A 484 18.60 1.01 24.76
N ILE A 485 17.97 2.07 24.20
CA ILE A 485 18.73 3.18 23.61
C ILE A 485 19.57 3.85 24.68
N GLY A 486 19.04 4.09 25.87
CA GLY A 486 19.79 4.68 26.99
C GLY A 486 21.03 3.88 27.36
N GLU A 487 20.92 2.56 27.45
CA GLU A 487 22.06 1.67 27.69
C GLU A 487 23.13 1.78 26.60
N LEU A 488 22.71 1.76 25.33
CA LEU A 488 23.61 1.88 24.17
C LEU A 488 24.28 3.27 24.05
N PHE A 489 23.80 4.28 24.76
CA PHE A 489 24.39 5.62 24.84
C PHE A 489 25.14 5.87 26.17
N GLY A 490 25.69 4.81 26.78
CA GLY A 490 26.54 4.88 27.99
C GLY A 490 25.76 4.85 29.29
N GLY A 491 24.71 4.02 29.37
CA GLY A 491 23.90 3.80 30.59
C GLY A 491 23.08 5.03 30.98
N ARG A 492 22.47 5.71 30.01
CA ARG A 492 21.62 6.86 30.25
C ARG A 492 20.21 6.43 30.58
N ASP A 493 19.61 7.17 31.51
CA ASP A 493 18.21 6.96 31.88
C ASP A 493 17.28 7.20 30.68
N HIS A 494 16.20 6.39 30.58
CA HIS A 494 15.18 6.48 29.55
C HIS A 494 14.53 7.87 29.45
N THR A 495 14.45 8.61 30.56
CA THR A 495 13.94 9.99 30.59
C THR A 495 14.85 10.94 29.83
N THR A 496 16.17 10.73 29.88
CA THR A 496 17.14 11.51 29.10
C THR A 496 16.96 11.26 27.59
N VAL A 497 16.72 10.01 27.19
CA VAL A 497 16.45 9.64 25.79
C VAL A 497 15.11 10.25 25.35
N LEU A 498 14.06 10.12 26.17
CA LEU A 498 12.74 10.69 25.89
C LEU A 498 12.80 12.21 25.69
N HIS A 499 13.54 12.91 26.57
CA HIS A 499 13.73 14.35 26.45
C HIS A 499 14.47 14.70 25.14
N ALA A 500 15.52 13.95 24.79
CA ALA A 500 16.25 14.16 23.54
C ALA A 500 15.36 13.96 22.31
N VAL A 501 14.58 12.89 22.27
CA VAL A 501 13.65 12.58 21.19
C VAL A 501 12.60 13.69 21.02
N ARG A 502 11.94 14.09 22.10
CA ARG A 502 10.93 15.17 22.06
C ARG A 502 11.52 16.50 21.61
N LYS A 503 12.69 16.85 22.14
CA LYS A 503 13.36 18.11 21.82
C LYS A 503 13.73 18.19 20.35
N ILE A 504 14.37 17.14 19.78
CA ILE A 504 14.76 17.13 18.38
C ILE A 504 13.55 17.07 17.45
N ALA A 505 12.49 16.35 17.82
CA ALA A 505 11.23 16.34 17.05
C ALA A 505 10.59 17.73 16.98
N ASP A 506 10.56 18.48 18.10
CA ASP A 506 10.05 19.85 18.15
C ASP A 506 10.93 20.83 17.37
N GLU A 507 12.25 20.75 17.53
CA GLU A 507 13.20 21.57 16.77
C GLU A 507 13.15 21.25 15.25
N ARG A 508 12.97 20.01 14.85
CA ARG A 508 12.82 19.59 13.44
C ARG A 508 11.67 20.32 12.72
N SER A 509 10.58 20.57 13.42
CA SER A 509 9.42 21.29 12.87
C SER A 509 9.65 22.79 12.69
N LYS A 510 10.61 23.38 13.42
CA LYS A 510 10.85 24.84 13.51
C LYS A 510 12.13 25.27 12.78
N ASP A 511 13.09 24.37 12.62
CA ASP A 511 14.41 24.65 12.07
C ASP A 511 14.59 23.88 10.74
N ALA A 512 14.51 24.59 9.62
CA ALA A 512 14.67 24.04 8.29
C ALA A 512 16.08 23.46 8.04
N GLN A 513 17.11 24.03 8.69
CA GLN A 513 18.49 23.52 8.58
C GLN A 513 18.64 22.18 9.29
N LEU A 514 18.13 22.06 10.51
CA LEU A 514 18.11 20.80 11.24
C LEU A 514 17.31 19.72 10.50
N ASN A 515 16.17 20.07 9.92
CA ASN A 515 15.40 19.13 9.11
C ASN A 515 16.20 18.64 7.89
N HIS A 516 16.98 19.52 7.24
CA HIS A 516 17.85 19.12 6.13
C HIS A 516 18.98 18.20 6.61
N GLU A 517 19.66 18.52 7.72
CA GLU A 517 20.72 17.70 8.31
C GLU A 517 20.20 16.29 8.67
N LEU A 518 19.01 16.22 9.31
CA LEU A 518 18.36 14.94 9.62
C LEU A 518 18.02 14.14 8.37
N HIS A 519 17.54 14.80 7.31
CA HIS A 519 17.25 14.14 6.04
C HIS A 519 18.52 13.55 5.39
N VAL A 520 19.64 14.29 5.40
CA VAL A 520 20.93 13.81 4.89
C VAL A 520 21.42 12.60 5.70
N LEU A 521 21.33 12.68 7.05
CA LEU A 521 21.70 11.57 7.93
C LEU A 521 20.82 10.34 7.69
N GLU A 522 19.49 10.51 7.57
CA GLU A 522 18.56 9.43 7.25
C GLU A 522 18.88 8.78 5.89
N GLN A 523 19.21 9.56 4.87
CA GLN A 523 19.61 9.04 3.56
C GLN A 523 20.95 8.26 3.65
N THR A 524 21.94 8.80 4.36
CA THR A 524 23.23 8.12 4.56
C THR A 524 23.10 6.81 5.32
N LEU A 525 22.16 6.73 6.27
CA LEU A 525 21.89 5.52 7.07
C LEU A 525 21.08 4.48 6.31
N LYS A 526 20.22 4.89 5.38
CA LYS A 526 19.40 4.00 4.55
C LYS A 526 20.14 3.45 3.32
N GLY A 527 21.30 4.01 2.98
CA GLY A 527 22.17 3.60 1.86
C GLY A 527 21.78 4.24 0.58
#